data_1244b69cfad7413113d278a71619747c
#
_entry.id   1244b69cfad7413113d278a71619747c
#
_cell.length_a   1.000
_cell.length_b   1.000
_cell.length_c   1.000
_cell.angle_alpha   90.00
_cell.angle_beta   90.00
_cell.angle_gamma   90.00
#
_symmetry.space_group_name_H-M   'P 1'
#
loop_
_entity.id
_entity.type
_entity.pdbx_description
1 polymer ?
#
loop_
_entity_poly.entity_id
_entity_poly.type
_entity_poly.pdbx_seq_one_letter_code
_entity_poly.pdbx_strand_id
1 'polypeptide(L)'
;SLPARLITGLHDAGAAAIGLDIPLDFPSPPNLGGAVSDALLMEAVTSAGTVSYPAFPTAPIDQDRVGFAVPAQGLTPGRSTLQPLLDLDRIARRAGLFYGNGSDELPALGFSLATTFWQIPLRQVERRSGQVRVQNARWPGGTTGSLTIPLDRQGRLLLNFAGRQVPTAFPGTTVLELSRLLDRKDNEALGTLVNGKVVFLFTQSHSQPERTLPSGDDASDMLLQAHLLHTLLTQDWIHELSPLQRLLVTFALCLWVAWLVLRWTDWKGLLLGAGSLLLYLTFGLVSLTTAHWVLPFVIPVTAAVTVLVATSLLGQVVATRRLALLEQDMLQVQQNLGAVREALIFRETAVESLEEDLESARAGMSHSASREAESTRLAADLQLKIADAQAQEEATRQRMNELERQLQSLRAATISSVPLGNVEQETLRRECEQVGIVTGAATILTMFRDLKKGARSTVTVLITGEPGTG
;
A
#
# COMPACT_ATOMS: atom_id res chain seq x y z
N SER A 1 -41.64 -34.55 21.17
CA SER A 1 -40.27 -34.07 21.48
C SER A 1 -40.26 -32.58 21.63
N LEU A 2 -39.36 -32.00 22.49
CA LEU A 2 -39.22 -30.55 22.64
C LEU A 2 -38.88 -29.86 21.30
N PRO A 3 -37.92 -30.36 20.51
CA PRO A 3 -37.62 -29.75 19.20
C PRO A 3 -38.83 -29.70 18.25
N ALA A 4 -39.65 -30.74 18.19
CA ALA A 4 -40.86 -30.73 17.37
C ALA A 4 -41.85 -29.63 17.79
N ARG A 5 -42.09 -29.49 19.09
CA ARG A 5 -42.96 -28.43 19.63
C ARG A 5 -42.45 -27.04 19.31
N LEU A 6 -41.12 -26.83 19.42
CA LEU A 6 -40.50 -25.56 19.10
C LEU A 6 -40.65 -25.22 17.59
N ILE A 7 -40.39 -26.19 16.70
CA ILE A 7 -40.55 -25.99 15.27
C ILE A 7 -42.01 -25.66 14.93
N THR A 8 -42.96 -26.45 15.40
CA THR A 8 -44.38 -26.18 15.14
C THR A 8 -44.79 -24.82 15.66
N GLY A 9 -44.41 -24.48 16.94
CA GLY A 9 -44.77 -23.20 17.53
C GLY A 9 -44.16 -21.99 16.83
N LEU A 10 -42.91 -22.11 16.38
CA LEU A 10 -42.26 -21.06 15.61
C LEU A 10 -42.89 -20.88 14.22
N HIS A 11 -43.23 -21.99 13.56
CA HIS A 11 -43.91 -21.96 12.28
C HIS A 11 -45.29 -21.30 12.41
N ASP A 12 -46.09 -21.71 13.40
CA ASP A 12 -47.43 -21.18 13.64
C ASP A 12 -47.40 -19.68 14.03
N ALA A 13 -46.31 -19.23 14.68
CA ALA A 13 -46.06 -17.84 15.01
C ALA A 13 -45.53 -17.00 13.82
N GLY A 14 -45.36 -17.61 12.63
CA GLY A 14 -45.03 -16.92 11.40
C GLY A 14 -43.53 -16.78 11.13
N ALA A 15 -42.67 -17.62 11.69
CA ALA A 15 -41.29 -17.67 11.31
C ALA A 15 -41.10 -17.95 9.81
N ALA A 16 -40.35 -17.12 9.10
CA ALA A 16 -40.19 -17.24 7.65
C ALA A 16 -39.30 -18.41 7.28
N ALA A 17 -38.30 -18.73 8.09
CA ALA A 17 -37.45 -19.91 7.96
C ALA A 17 -36.85 -20.28 9.33
N ILE A 18 -36.60 -21.57 9.54
CA ILE A 18 -36.03 -22.08 10.80
C ILE A 18 -34.76 -22.87 10.50
N GLY A 19 -33.64 -22.47 11.08
CA GLY A 19 -32.36 -23.16 11.03
C GLY A 19 -32.09 -23.93 12.31
N LEU A 20 -31.73 -25.20 12.19
CA LEU A 20 -31.37 -26.05 13.33
C LEU A 20 -29.86 -26.33 13.31
N ASP A 21 -29.24 -26.34 14.47
CA ASP A 21 -27.86 -26.79 14.70
C ASP A 21 -27.78 -28.27 15.11
N ILE A 22 -28.70 -29.06 14.66
CA ILE A 22 -28.78 -30.47 15.01
C ILE A 22 -28.84 -31.28 13.73
N PRO A 23 -27.82 -32.11 13.44
CA PRO A 23 -27.92 -33.08 12.35
C PRO A 23 -28.95 -34.15 12.73
N LEU A 24 -29.90 -34.38 11.86
CA LEU A 24 -30.98 -35.36 12.07
C LEU A 24 -30.67 -36.70 11.43
N ASP A 25 -29.40 -37.00 11.20
CA ASP A 25 -28.95 -38.22 10.52
C ASP A 25 -28.91 -39.46 11.44
N PHE A 26 -28.96 -39.24 12.75
CA PHE A 26 -28.88 -40.31 13.75
C PHE A 26 -30.16 -40.46 14.56
N PRO A 27 -30.55 -41.68 14.90
CA PRO A 27 -31.74 -41.92 15.69
C PRO A 27 -31.55 -41.43 17.14
N SER A 28 -32.57 -40.84 17.69
CA SER A 28 -32.57 -40.43 19.10
C SER A 28 -32.41 -41.64 20.01
N PRO A 29 -31.61 -41.52 21.10
CA PRO A 29 -31.49 -42.57 22.07
C PRO A 29 -32.84 -42.93 22.69
N PRO A 30 -33.08 -44.20 23.09
CA PRO A 30 -34.35 -44.61 23.67
C PRO A 30 -34.78 -43.82 24.89
N ASN A 31 -33.84 -43.38 25.73
CA ASN A 31 -34.07 -42.53 26.90
C ASN A 31 -34.51 -41.10 26.59
N LEU A 32 -34.37 -40.65 25.33
CA LEU A 32 -34.81 -39.34 24.83
C LEU A 32 -36.06 -39.48 23.93
N GLY A 33 -36.69 -40.61 23.93
CA GLY A 33 -37.95 -40.88 23.20
C GLY A 33 -37.79 -41.73 21.94
N GLY A 34 -36.58 -42.08 21.55
CA GLY A 34 -36.29 -43.00 20.44
C GLY A 34 -37.04 -42.66 19.15
N ALA A 35 -37.43 -43.68 18.41
CA ALA A 35 -38.11 -43.55 17.11
C ALA A 35 -39.40 -42.72 17.14
N VAL A 36 -40.11 -42.69 18.29
CA VAL A 36 -41.34 -41.89 18.42
C VAL A 36 -40.99 -40.38 18.43
N SER A 37 -39.93 -40.01 19.15
CA SER A 37 -39.45 -38.63 19.15
C SER A 37 -38.97 -38.19 17.77
N ASP A 38 -38.30 -39.10 17.05
CA ASP A 38 -37.82 -38.84 15.70
C ASP A 38 -38.96 -38.66 14.70
N ALA A 39 -39.97 -39.54 14.78
CA ALA A 39 -41.15 -39.44 13.92
C ALA A 39 -41.90 -38.10 14.11
N LEU A 40 -42.12 -37.68 15.37
CA LEU A 40 -42.75 -36.40 15.68
C LEU A 40 -41.90 -35.21 15.18
N LEU A 41 -40.58 -35.31 15.27
CA LEU A 41 -39.67 -34.25 14.80
C LEU A 41 -39.71 -34.17 13.27
N MET A 42 -39.67 -35.30 12.56
CA MET A 42 -39.74 -35.34 11.11
C MET A 42 -41.11 -34.89 10.58
N GLU A 43 -42.18 -35.19 11.29
CA GLU A 43 -43.52 -34.67 10.99
C GLU A 43 -43.54 -33.13 11.12
N ALA A 44 -43.02 -32.60 12.20
CA ALA A 44 -42.93 -31.13 12.41
C ALA A 44 -42.08 -30.44 11.34
N VAL A 45 -40.92 -31.00 10.99
CA VAL A 45 -40.03 -30.48 9.93
C VAL A 45 -40.73 -30.50 8.56
N THR A 46 -41.40 -31.61 8.24
CA THR A 46 -42.09 -31.77 6.94
C THR A 46 -43.31 -30.86 6.85
N SER A 47 -44.08 -30.76 7.91
CA SER A 47 -45.27 -29.92 7.98
C SER A 47 -44.93 -28.43 7.87
N ALA A 48 -43.89 -28.00 8.56
CA ALA A 48 -43.39 -26.60 8.49
C ALA A 48 -42.84 -26.24 7.10
N GLY A 49 -42.17 -27.18 6.41
CA GLY A 49 -41.60 -26.95 5.08
C GLY A 49 -40.52 -25.88 4.94
N THR A 50 -40.30 -25.10 5.99
CA THR A 50 -39.37 -23.97 6.05
C THR A 50 -38.16 -24.23 6.94
N VAL A 51 -37.94 -25.48 7.34
CA VAL A 51 -36.85 -25.88 8.22
C VAL A 51 -35.66 -26.36 7.41
N SER A 52 -34.50 -25.83 7.76
CA SER A 52 -33.20 -26.28 7.24
C SER A 52 -32.31 -26.76 8.38
N TYR A 53 -31.63 -27.88 8.18
CA TYR A 53 -30.72 -28.48 9.14
C TYR A 53 -29.50 -29.08 8.43
N PRO A 54 -28.33 -29.20 9.09
CA PRO A 54 -27.13 -29.70 8.46
C PRO A 54 -27.13 -31.21 8.35
N ALA A 55 -26.49 -31.71 7.29
CA ALA A 55 -26.06 -33.10 7.20
C ALA A 55 -24.80 -33.31 8.02
N PHE A 56 -24.62 -34.50 8.61
CA PHE A 56 -23.43 -34.80 9.40
C PHE A 56 -22.26 -35.15 8.46
N PRO A 57 -21.13 -34.41 8.54
CA PRO A 57 -19.96 -34.71 7.73
C PRO A 57 -19.24 -35.95 8.25
N THR A 58 -18.93 -36.93 7.39
CA THR A 58 -18.20 -38.15 7.72
C THR A 58 -16.68 -37.97 7.72
N ALA A 59 -16.18 -36.89 7.14
CA ALA A 59 -14.75 -36.52 7.11
C ALA A 59 -14.61 -35.01 7.25
N PRO A 60 -13.43 -34.51 7.68
CA PRO A 60 -13.13 -33.09 7.60
C PRO A 60 -13.34 -32.60 6.19
N ILE A 61 -14.09 -31.49 6.05
CA ILE A 61 -14.40 -30.94 4.74
C ILE A 61 -13.11 -30.38 4.15
N ASP A 62 -12.55 -31.11 3.18
CA ASP A 62 -11.63 -30.55 2.20
C ASP A 62 -12.50 -30.03 1.04
N GLN A 63 -12.09 -28.90 0.41
CA GLN A 63 -12.93 -28.21 -0.57
C GLN A 63 -13.47 -29.11 -1.71
N ASP A 64 -12.78 -30.21 -1.98
CA ASP A 64 -13.08 -31.09 -3.10
C ASP A 64 -13.71 -32.44 -2.73
N ARG A 65 -13.77 -32.81 -1.43
CA ARG A 65 -14.29 -34.12 -1.01
C ARG A 65 -15.03 -34.00 0.33
N VAL A 66 -16.33 -33.89 0.23
CA VAL A 66 -17.22 -33.93 1.41
C VAL A 66 -18.01 -35.21 1.34
N GLY A 67 -17.81 -36.10 2.31
CA GLY A 67 -18.71 -37.22 2.53
C GLY A 67 -19.71 -36.85 3.61
N PHE A 68 -20.98 -37.16 3.38
CA PHE A 68 -22.04 -37.02 4.38
C PHE A 68 -22.51 -38.35 4.89
N ALA A 69 -22.96 -38.40 6.15
CA ALA A 69 -23.54 -39.61 6.71
C ALA A 69 -24.85 -39.98 5.97
N VAL A 70 -25.03 -41.27 5.70
CA VAL A 70 -26.31 -41.76 5.24
C VAL A 70 -27.26 -41.76 6.45
N PRO A 71 -28.40 -41.07 6.38
CA PRO A 71 -29.34 -41.00 7.51
C PRO A 71 -29.90 -42.39 7.83
N ALA A 72 -30.20 -42.60 9.12
CA ALA A 72 -30.85 -43.80 9.55
C ALA A 72 -32.25 -43.93 8.91
N GLN A 73 -32.75 -45.17 8.85
CA GLN A 73 -34.05 -45.47 8.24
C GLN A 73 -35.18 -44.64 8.91
N GLY A 74 -35.96 -43.94 8.14
CA GLY A 74 -37.04 -43.06 8.61
C GLY A 74 -36.63 -41.61 8.87
N LEU A 75 -35.35 -41.27 8.75
CA LEU A 75 -34.85 -39.90 8.81
C LEU A 75 -34.55 -39.37 7.40
N THR A 76 -34.76 -38.08 7.21
CA THR A 76 -34.38 -37.42 5.93
C THR A 76 -32.99 -36.86 6.07
N PRO A 77 -32.17 -36.91 5.00
CA PRO A 77 -30.84 -36.33 5.06
C PRO A 77 -30.92 -34.80 5.23
N GLY A 78 -29.98 -34.23 5.99
CA GLY A 78 -29.78 -32.79 6.06
C GLY A 78 -29.49 -32.26 4.64
N ARG A 79 -30.06 -31.11 4.31
CA ARG A 79 -29.92 -30.48 3.00
C ARG A 79 -29.02 -29.25 3.04
N SER A 80 -28.21 -29.12 4.08
CA SER A 80 -27.29 -28.00 4.26
C SER A 80 -26.05 -28.42 5.05
N THR A 81 -25.07 -27.53 5.17
CA THR A 81 -23.89 -27.75 6.00
C THR A 81 -23.60 -26.52 6.87
N LEU A 82 -23.04 -26.74 8.07
CA LEU A 82 -22.63 -25.70 9.00
C LEU A 82 -21.18 -25.26 8.80
N GLN A 83 -20.35 -26.10 8.21
CA GLN A 83 -18.90 -25.90 8.27
C GLN A 83 -18.47 -24.68 7.50
N PRO A 84 -17.80 -23.71 8.16
CA PRO A 84 -17.17 -22.60 7.47
C PRO A 84 -15.84 -23.04 6.86
N LEU A 85 -15.48 -22.44 5.72
CA LEU A 85 -14.14 -22.49 5.20
C LEU A 85 -13.31 -21.44 5.93
N LEU A 86 -12.20 -21.88 6.55
CA LEU A 86 -11.27 -21.00 7.20
C LEU A 86 -10.22 -20.50 6.21
N ASP A 87 -9.78 -19.27 6.37
CA ASP A 87 -8.59 -18.78 5.69
C ASP A 87 -7.33 -19.49 6.24
N LEU A 88 -6.19 -19.34 5.56
CA LEU A 88 -4.93 -19.98 5.94
C LEU A 88 -4.48 -19.65 7.38
N ASP A 89 -4.88 -18.50 7.90
CA ASP A 89 -4.62 -18.05 9.27
C ASP A 89 -5.66 -18.53 10.29
N ARG A 90 -6.58 -19.41 9.88
CA ARG A 90 -7.70 -19.95 10.66
C ARG A 90 -8.75 -18.93 11.09
N ILE A 91 -8.73 -17.73 10.53
CA ILE A 91 -9.75 -16.72 10.78
C ILE A 91 -10.90 -16.91 9.78
N ALA A 92 -12.12 -16.90 10.29
CA ALA A 92 -13.32 -17.03 9.46
C ALA A 92 -13.71 -15.67 8.86
N ARG A 93 -13.29 -15.41 7.63
CA ARG A 93 -13.67 -14.19 6.88
C ARG A 93 -14.64 -14.47 5.76
N ARG A 94 -14.65 -15.71 5.28
CA ARG A 94 -15.41 -16.12 4.09
C ARG A 94 -16.24 -17.35 4.39
N ALA A 95 -17.38 -17.44 3.71
CA ALA A 95 -18.17 -18.63 3.71
C ALA A 95 -18.41 -19.12 2.26
N GLY A 96 -18.29 -20.41 2.04
CA GLY A 96 -18.77 -21.03 0.81
C GLY A 96 -20.30 -21.00 0.78
N LEU A 97 -20.90 -20.79 -0.39
CA LEU A 97 -22.34 -20.95 -0.53
C LEU A 97 -22.72 -22.41 -0.74
N PHE A 98 -21.80 -23.20 -1.29
CA PHE A 98 -21.98 -24.62 -1.59
C PHE A 98 -20.74 -25.40 -1.19
N TYR A 99 -20.93 -26.64 -0.78
CA TYR A 99 -19.89 -27.56 -0.33
C TYR A 99 -20.09 -28.93 -0.96
N GLY A 100 -19.01 -29.56 -1.42
CA GLY A 100 -19.04 -30.84 -2.13
C GLY A 100 -18.97 -30.69 -3.64
N ASN A 101 -18.98 -31.82 -4.35
CA ASN A 101 -18.87 -31.89 -5.79
C ASN A 101 -20.04 -32.69 -6.42
N GLY A 102 -20.59 -32.15 -7.50
CA GLY A 102 -21.58 -32.88 -8.32
C GLY A 102 -22.91 -33.12 -7.61
N SER A 103 -23.33 -34.40 -7.50
CA SER A 103 -24.61 -34.79 -6.93
C SER A 103 -24.70 -34.64 -5.42
N ASP A 104 -23.55 -34.60 -4.74
CA ASP A 104 -23.44 -34.60 -3.29
C ASP A 104 -23.19 -33.22 -2.72
N GLU A 105 -23.37 -32.19 -3.54
CA GLU A 105 -23.16 -30.82 -3.15
C GLU A 105 -24.32 -30.30 -2.30
N LEU A 106 -23.97 -29.72 -1.13
CA LEU A 106 -24.93 -29.12 -0.21
C LEU A 106 -24.70 -27.61 -0.07
N PRO A 107 -25.77 -26.81 0.04
CA PRO A 107 -25.65 -25.40 0.35
C PRO A 107 -25.22 -25.20 1.81
N ALA A 108 -24.56 -24.07 2.10
CA ALA A 108 -24.41 -23.59 3.46
C ALA A 108 -25.78 -23.38 4.12
N LEU A 109 -25.89 -23.60 5.43
CA LEU A 109 -27.15 -23.45 6.14
C LEU A 109 -27.71 -22.02 6.00
N GLY A 110 -26.88 -20.99 6.16
CA GLY A 110 -27.29 -19.59 5.98
C GLY A 110 -27.83 -19.32 4.56
N PHE A 111 -27.22 -19.93 3.52
CA PHE A 111 -27.70 -19.78 2.15
C PHE A 111 -29.00 -20.57 1.91
N SER A 112 -29.13 -21.78 2.46
CA SER A 112 -30.37 -22.55 2.44
C SER A 112 -31.53 -21.78 3.08
N LEU A 113 -31.30 -21.15 4.21
CA LEU A 113 -32.28 -20.31 4.89
C LEU A 113 -32.63 -19.04 4.08
N ALA A 114 -31.63 -18.43 3.44
CA ALA A 114 -31.88 -17.30 2.55
C ALA A 114 -32.77 -17.69 1.37
N THR A 115 -32.50 -18.80 0.72
CA THR A 115 -33.34 -19.28 -0.40
C THR A 115 -34.77 -19.66 0.03
N THR A 116 -34.92 -20.22 1.24
CA THR A 116 -36.23 -20.48 1.85
C THR A 116 -36.97 -19.16 2.14
N PHE A 117 -36.28 -18.18 2.72
CA PHE A 117 -36.83 -16.84 2.98
C PHE A 117 -37.26 -16.13 1.69
N TRP A 118 -36.49 -16.22 0.63
CA TRP A 118 -36.82 -15.68 -0.70
C TRP A 118 -37.85 -16.51 -1.46
N GLN A 119 -38.26 -17.66 -0.95
CA GLN A 119 -39.17 -18.60 -1.55
C GLN A 119 -38.70 -19.13 -2.92
N ILE A 120 -37.42 -19.42 -3.04
CA ILE A 120 -36.78 -19.90 -4.26
C ILE A 120 -36.23 -21.31 -4.05
N PRO A 121 -36.60 -22.27 -4.91
CA PRO A 121 -35.96 -23.56 -4.86
C PRO A 121 -34.51 -23.49 -5.34
N LEU A 122 -33.59 -24.18 -4.65
CA LEU A 122 -32.15 -24.19 -4.95
C LEU A 122 -31.83 -24.52 -6.42
N ARG A 123 -32.66 -25.29 -7.10
CA ARG A 123 -32.53 -25.63 -8.55
C ARG A 123 -32.66 -24.40 -9.48
N GLN A 124 -33.21 -23.28 -9.02
CA GLN A 124 -33.35 -22.03 -9.79
C GLN A 124 -32.20 -21.08 -9.58
N VAL A 125 -31.23 -21.47 -8.77
CA VAL A 125 -30.02 -20.68 -8.51
C VAL A 125 -29.02 -20.93 -9.64
N GLU A 126 -28.72 -19.89 -10.42
CA GLU A 126 -27.75 -19.96 -11.49
C GLU A 126 -26.32 -19.70 -10.92
N ARG A 127 -25.42 -20.61 -11.22
CA ARG A 127 -24.01 -20.50 -10.82
C ARG A 127 -23.16 -20.11 -12.02
N ARG A 128 -22.36 -19.09 -11.84
CA ARG A 128 -21.37 -18.65 -12.82
C ARG A 128 -20.03 -18.49 -12.13
N SER A 129 -18.95 -18.50 -12.90
CA SER A 129 -17.63 -18.24 -12.34
C SER A 129 -17.60 -16.86 -11.65
N GLY A 130 -17.30 -16.86 -10.36
CA GLY A 130 -17.19 -15.63 -9.54
C GLY A 130 -18.52 -15.02 -9.11
N GLN A 131 -19.66 -15.63 -9.37
CA GLN A 131 -20.95 -15.12 -8.92
C GLN A 131 -22.07 -16.17 -8.91
N VAL A 132 -23.01 -15.98 -8.00
CA VAL A 132 -24.29 -16.72 -7.99
C VAL A 132 -25.40 -15.74 -8.30
N ARG A 133 -26.26 -16.09 -9.24
CA ARG A 133 -27.42 -15.30 -9.61
C ARG A 133 -28.69 -15.98 -9.14
N VAL A 134 -29.51 -15.23 -8.40
CA VAL A 134 -30.79 -15.64 -7.89
C VAL A 134 -31.84 -14.81 -8.61
N GLN A 135 -32.76 -15.46 -9.35
CA GLN A 135 -33.81 -14.77 -10.06
C GLN A 135 -35.13 -14.90 -9.29
N ASN A 136 -36.00 -13.90 -9.41
CA ASN A 136 -37.32 -13.90 -8.79
C ASN A 136 -37.30 -14.02 -7.25
N ALA A 137 -36.24 -13.50 -6.59
CA ALA A 137 -36.20 -13.45 -5.14
C ALA A 137 -37.37 -12.59 -4.62
N ARG A 138 -38.13 -13.14 -3.70
CA ARG A 138 -39.23 -12.42 -3.06
C ARG A 138 -38.72 -11.73 -1.80
N TRP A 139 -38.82 -10.41 -1.79
CA TRP A 139 -38.37 -9.58 -0.66
C TRP A 139 -39.47 -9.39 0.40
N PRO A 140 -39.10 -9.03 1.63
CA PRO A 140 -40.05 -8.53 2.60
C PRO A 140 -40.78 -7.31 2.00
N GLY A 141 -42.13 -7.37 1.93
CA GLY A 141 -42.91 -6.35 1.25
C GLY A 141 -43.48 -6.76 -0.11
N GLY A 142 -43.20 -8.01 -0.56
CA GLY A 142 -43.84 -8.62 -1.71
C GLY A 142 -43.28 -8.28 -3.09
N THR A 143 -42.21 -7.47 -3.14
CA THR A 143 -41.48 -7.19 -4.38
C THR A 143 -40.64 -8.40 -4.81
N THR A 144 -40.56 -8.66 -6.10
CA THR A 144 -39.66 -9.69 -6.65
C THR A 144 -38.51 -9.03 -7.39
N GLY A 145 -37.32 -9.59 -7.26
CA GLY A 145 -36.13 -9.04 -7.89
C GLY A 145 -35.08 -10.10 -8.23
N SER A 146 -34.08 -9.73 -8.98
CA SER A 146 -32.91 -10.57 -9.22
C SER A 146 -31.74 -10.08 -8.35
N LEU A 147 -31.03 -11.03 -7.76
CA LEU A 147 -29.86 -10.80 -6.91
C LEU A 147 -28.64 -11.43 -7.54
N THR A 148 -27.52 -10.74 -7.52
CA THR A 148 -26.23 -11.28 -7.91
C THR A 148 -25.30 -11.25 -6.71
N ILE A 149 -24.87 -12.42 -6.24
CA ILE A 149 -24.00 -12.62 -5.10
C ILE A 149 -22.57 -12.73 -5.63
N PRO A 150 -21.67 -11.81 -5.31
CA PRO A 150 -20.28 -11.87 -5.75
C PRO A 150 -19.52 -12.97 -4.98
N LEU A 151 -18.76 -13.79 -5.69
CA LEU A 151 -17.94 -14.84 -5.10
C LEU A 151 -16.48 -14.69 -5.51
N ASP A 152 -15.59 -15.21 -4.69
CA ASP A 152 -14.19 -15.36 -5.07
C ASP A 152 -14.03 -16.53 -6.07
N ARG A 153 -12.79 -16.77 -6.53
CA ARG A 153 -12.49 -17.86 -7.47
C ARG A 153 -12.77 -19.26 -6.90
N GLN A 154 -12.89 -19.37 -5.59
CA GLN A 154 -13.16 -20.61 -4.88
C GLN A 154 -14.64 -20.77 -4.52
N GLY A 155 -15.50 -19.90 -5.02
CA GLY A 155 -16.94 -19.95 -4.73
C GLY A 155 -17.33 -19.46 -3.33
N ARG A 156 -16.49 -18.63 -2.69
CA ARG A 156 -16.72 -18.13 -1.33
C ARG A 156 -17.15 -16.67 -1.35
N LEU A 157 -18.05 -16.33 -0.45
CA LEU A 157 -18.50 -14.97 -0.17
C LEU A 157 -17.71 -14.38 1.01
N LEU A 158 -17.24 -13.15 0.88
CA LEU A 158 -16.68 -12.41 1.99
C LEU A 158 -17.80 -11.92 2.91
N LEU A 159 -17.74 -12.29 4.19
CA LEU A 159 -18.77 -11.99 5.15
C LEU A 159 -18.67 -10.53 5.64
N ASN A 160 -19.79 -9.85 5.67
CA ASN A 160 -19.94 -8.58 6.37
C ASN A 160 -20.49 -8.86 7.77
N PHE A 161 -19.63 -8.76 8.78
CA PHE A 161 -20.00 -9.06 10.16
C PHE A 161 -20.84 -7.95 10.76
N ALA A 162 -22.04 -8.27 11.21
CA ALA A 162 -22.93 -7.34 11.90
C ALA A 162 -22.41 -7.09 13.32
N GLY A 163 -21.86 -5.88 13.55
CA GLY A 163 -21.47 -5.43 14.88
C GLY A 163 -20.17 -6.03 15.44
N ARG A 164 -19.70 -5.47 16.54
CA ARG A 164 -18.45 -5.86 17.23
C ARG A 164 -18.62 -7.02 18.19
N GLN A 165 -19.81 -7.16 18.78
CA GLN A 165 -20.11 -8.20 19.77
C GLN A 165 -21.24 -9.08 19.25
N VAL A 166 -20.91 -10.29 19.02
CA VAL A 166 -21.76 -11.28 18.40
C VAL A 166 -23.07 -11.57 19.17
N PRO A 167 -23.14 -11.62 20.51
CA PRO A 167 -24.40 -11.82 21.20
C PRO A 167 -25.40 -10.67 21.06
N THR A 168 -24.91 -9.46 20.75
CA THR A 168 -25.75 -8.26 20.60
C THR A 168 -26.09 -7.93 19.15
N ALA A 169 -25.41 -8.58 18.18
CA ALA A 169 -25.66 -8.37 16.75
C ALA A 169 -27.04 -8.93 16.32
N PHE A 170 -27.46 -10.06 16.94
CA PHE A 170 -28.71 -10.69 16.66
C PHE A 170 -29.54 -10.81 17.95
N PRO A 171 -30.80 -10.36 17.93
CA PRO A 171 -31.67 -10.54 19.08
C PRO A 171 -31.88 -12.02 19.34
N GLY A 172 -31.71 -12.45 20.56
CA GLY A 172 -31.84 -13.85 20.95
C GLY A 172 -32.63 -14.02 22.23
N THR A 173 -33.24 -15.19 22.39
CA THR A 173 -33.91 -15.64 23.62
C THR A 173 -33.51 -17.07 23.92
N THR A 174 -33.72 -17.51 25.16
CA THR A 174 -33.39 -18.88 25.55
C THR A 174 -34.50 -19.85 25.10
N VAL A 175 -34.13 -21.11 24.82
CA VAL A 175 -35.11 -22.17 24.53
C VAL A 175 -36.10 -22.33 25.69
N LEU A 176 -35.67 -22.09 26.92
CA LEU A 176 -36.54 -22.16 28.11
C LEU A 176 -37.61 -21.07 28.06
N GLU A 177 -37.25 -19.86 27.72
CA GLU A 177 -38.20 -18.74 27.62
C GLU A 177 -39.17 -18.94 26.46
N LEU A 178 -38.66 -19.39 25.33
CA LEU A 178 -39.45 -19.76 24.15
C LEU A 178 -40.46 -20.88 24.52
N SER A 179 -40.00 -21.93 25.22
CA SER A 179 -40.89 -23.01 25.69
C SER A 179 -41.99 -22.49 26.64
N ARG A 180 -41.65 -21.57 27.54
CA ARG A 180 -42.65 -20.93 28.44
C ARG A 180 -43.70 -20.12 27.70
N LEU A 181 -43.29 -19.38 26.66
CA LEU A 181 -44.25 -18.65 25.82
C LEU A 181 -45.20 -19.61 25.09
N LEU A 182 -44.68 -20.72 24.59
CA LEU A 182 -45.49 -21.78 23.95
C LEU A 182 -46.45 -22.44 24.97
N ASP A 183 -45.98 -22.72 26.19
CA ASP A 183 -46.84 -23.35 27.23
C ASP A 183 -47.96 -22.41 27.69
N ARG A 184 -47.72 -21.08 27.71
CA ARG A 184 -48.72 -20.04 28.01
C ARG A 184 -49.63 -19.71 26.85
N LYS A 185 -49.36 -20.27 25.63
CA LYS A 185 -50.04 -19.93 24.39
C LYS A 185 -50.05 -18.42 24.10
N ASP A 186 -48.97 -17.76 24.46
CA ASP A 186 -48.79 -16.31 24.21
C ASP A 186 -48.33 -16.08 22.77
N ASN A 187 -49.29 -16.22 21.87
CA ASN A 187 -49.03 -16.12 20.42
C ASN A 187 -48.67 -14.68 20.00
N GLU A 188 -49.08 -13.67 20.76
CA GLU A 188 -48.77 -12.29 20.47
C GLU A 188 -47.30 -11.99 20.77
N ALA A 189 -46.84 -12.36 21.97
CA ALA A 189 -45.42 -12.23 22.32
C ALA A 189 -44.51 -13.06 21.40
N LEU A 190 -44.93 -14.29 21.08
CA LEU A 190 -44.19 -15.14 20.18
C LEU A 190 -44.12 -14.54 18.76
N GLY A 191 -45.25 -14.04 18.25
CA GLY A 191 -45.32 -13.38 16.94
C GLY A 191 -44.43 -12.14 16.86
N THR A 192 -44.38 -11.30 17.89
CA THR A 192 -43.47 -10.12 17.90
C THR A 192 -41.99 -10.51 17.81
N LEU A 193 -41.63 -11.65 18.40
CA LEU A 193 -40.26 -12.18 18.33
C LEU A 193 -39.89 -12.73 16.98
N VAL A 194 -40.77 -13.49 16.31
CA VAL A 194 -40.37 -14.37 15.18
C VAL A 194 -41.11 -14.11 13.87
N ASN A 195 -42.23 -13.39 13.86
CA ASN A 195 -43.02 -13.20 12.65
C ASN A 195 -42.21 -12.53 11.51
N GLY A 196 -42.18 -13.19 10.35
CA GLY A 196 -41.44 -12.75 9.18
C GLY A 196 -39.92 -12.80 9.32
N LYS A 197 -39.39 -13.38 10.40
CA LYS A 197 -37.96 -13.49 10.65
C LYS A 197 -37.43 -14.90 10.40
N VAL A 198 -36.12 -15.00 10.16
CA VAL A 198 -35.40 -16.28 10.15
C VAL A 198 -34.91 -16.56 11.56
N VAL A 199 -35.21 -17.72 12.07
CA VAL A 199 -34.91 -18.15 13.45
C VAL A 199 -33.84 -19.23 13.42
N PHE A 200 -32.75 -19.05 14.19
CA PHE A 200 -31.75 -20.07 14.42
C PHE A 200 -31.95 -20.71 15.80
N LEU A 201 -32.11 -22.03 15.80
CA LEU A 201 -32.13 -22.84 17.02
C LEU A 201 -30.80 -23.57 17.16
N PHE A 202 -30.00 -23.21 18.13
CA PHE A 202 -28.69 -23.81 18.34
C PHE A 202 -28.37 -24.03 19.82
N THR A 203 -27.46 -24.96 20.04
CA THR A 203 -26.98 -25.28 21.37
C THR A 203 -25.65 -24.57 21.60
N GLN A 204 -25.60 -23.66 22.56
CA GLN A 204 -24.35 -23.04 22.97
C GLN A 204 -23.58 -24.01 23.86
N SER A 205 -22.74 -24.83 23.26
CA SER A 205 -21.87 -25.77 23.96
C SER A 205 -20.42 -25.31 23.89
N HIS A 206 -19.73 -25.27 25.02
CA HIS A 206 -18.29 -24.97 25.07
C HIS A 206 -17.42 -26.06 24.43
N SER A 207 -18.01 -27.18 24.01
CA SER A 207 -17.32 -28.26 23.30
C SER A 207 -17.32 -28.12 21.77
N GLN A 208 -18.07 -27.15 21.22
CA GLN A 208 -18.01 -26.87 19.79
C GLN A 208 -16.74 -26.10 19.46
N PRO A 209 -16.10 -26.38 18.32
CA PRO A 209 -14.94 -25.63 17.88
C PRO A 209 -15.34 -24.18 17.67
N GLU A 210 -14.77 -23.29 18.48
CA GLU A 210 -14.88 -21.86 18.28
C GLU A 210 -13.98 -21.43 17.13
N ARG A 211 -14.48 -20.51 16.31
CA ARG A 211 -13.77 -19.95 15.17
C ARG A 211 -13.43 -18.49 15.46
N THR A 212 -12.19 -18.15 15.29
CA THR A 212 -11.77 -16.75 15.48
C THR A 212 -12.30 -15.87 14.36
N LEU A 213 -12.97 -14.80 14.74
CA LEU A 213 -13.46 -13.75 13.83
C LEU A 213 -12.38 -12.72 13.55
N PRO A 214 -12.53 -11.89 12.50
CA PRO A 214 -11.64 -10.75 12.24
C PRO A 214 -11.56 -9.74 13.38
N SER A 215 -12.59 -9.68 14.25
CA SER A 215 -12.60 -8.85 15.46
C SER A 215 -11.72 -9.38 16.60
N GLY A 216 -11.25 -10.63 16.49
CA GLY A 216 -10.54 -11.34 17.56
C GLY A 216 -11.45 -12.11 18.52
N ASP A 217 -12.78 -12.00 18.36
CA ASP A 217 -13.75 -12.77 19.13
C ASP A 217 -13.87 -14.19 18.58
N ASP A 218 -14.30 -15.13 19.41
CA ASP A 218 -14.61 -16.48 19.00
C ASP A 218 -16.11 -16.65 18.75
N ALA A 219 -16.44 -17.38 17.72
CA ALA A 219 -17.81 -17.63 17.29
C ALA A 219 -18.07 -19.10 16.99
N SER A 220 -19.29 -19.58 17.24
CA SER A 220 -19.72 -20.89 16.79
C SER A 220 -19.97 -20.90 15.28
N ASP A 221 -19.90 -22.10 14.69
CA ASP A 221 -20.20 -22.27 13.27
C ASP A 221 -21.63 -21.78 12.92
N MET A 222 -22.61 -21.96 13.81
CA MET A 222 -23.98 -21.47 13.63
C MET A 222 -24.05 -19.94 13.52
N LEU A 223 -23.26 -19.26 14.31
CA LEU A 223 -23.21 -17.81 14.29
C LEU A 223 -22.57 -17.28 13.03
N LEU A 224 -21.57 -17.99 12.47
CA LEU A 224 -21.05 -17.68 11.15
C LEU A 224 -22.11 -17.84 10.05
N GLN A 225 -22.99 -18.85 10.17
CA GLN A 225 -24.13 -19.02 9.27
C GLN A 225 -25.16 -17.89 9.42
N ALA A 226 -25.34 -17.36 10.64
CA ALA A 226 -26.18 -16.17 10.87
C ALA A 226 -25.60 -14.93 10.21
N HIS A 227 -24.27 -14.71 10.29
CA HIS A 227 -23.61 -13.62 9.57
C HIS A 227 -23.64 -13.80 8.05
N LEU A 228 -23.50 -15.03 7.56
CA LEU A 228 -23.71 -15.32 6.15
C LEU A 228 -25.11 -14.91 5.70
N LEU A 229 -26.14 -15.37 6.43
CA LEU A 229 -27.52 -14.99 6.17
C LEU A 229 -27.73 -13.48 6.22
N HIS A 230 -27.20 -12.82 7.23
CA HIS A 230 -27.27 -11.35 7.35
C HIS A 230 -26.68 -10.66 6.12
N THR A 231 -25.46 -11.04 5.72
CA THR A 231 -24.82 -10.50 4.51
C THR A 231 -25.67 -10.72 3.25
N LEU A 232 -26.31 -11.90 3.13
CA LEU A 232 -27.17 -12.24 2.00
C LEU A 232 -28.46 -11.39 1.99
N LEU A 233 -29.10 -11.18 3.13
CA LEU A 233 -30.36 -10.46 3.25
C LEU A 233 -30.20 -8.95 3.14
N THR A 234 -29.10 -8.40 3.68
CA THR A 234 -28.80 -6.97 3.58
C THR A 234 -28.24 -6.57 2.23
N GLN A 235 -27.69 -7.54 1.47
CA GLN A 235 -27.01 -7.32 0.19
C GLN A 235 -25.81 -6.39 0.32
N ASP A 236 -25.25 -6.32 1.51
CA ASP A 236 -24.16 -5.42 1.84
C ASP A 236 -22.82 -6.13 1.55
N TRP A 237 -22.53 -6.21 0.25
CA TRP A 237 -21.39 -6.97 -0.25
C TRP A 237 -20.08 -6.24 -0.02
N ILE A 238 -19.13 -6.94 0.55
CA ILE A 238 -17.75 -6.48 0.58
C ILE A 238 -17.09 -6.93 -0.74
N HIS A 239 -16.63 -5.96 -1.52
CA HIS A 239 -16.00 -6.19 -2.81
C HIS A 239 -14.49 -6.26 -2.67
N GLU A 240 -13.89 -7.30 -3.22
CA GLU A 240 -12.44 -7.43 -3.33
C GLU A 240 -12.00 -7.16 -4.76
N LEU A 241 -10.85 -6.52 -4.90
CA LEU A 241 -10.21 -6.35 -6.19
C LEU A 241 -9.73 -7.69 -6.74
N SER A 242 -9.92 -7.91 -8.03
CA SER A 242 -9.35 -9.07 -8.72
C SER A 242 -7.82 -9.06 -8.63
N PRO A 243 -7.14 -10.21 -8.75
CA PRO A 243 -5.67 -10.26 -8.70
C PRO A 243 -4.98 -9.33 -9.69
N LEU A 244 -5.55 -9.19 -10.89
CA LEU A 244 -5.03 -8.26 -11.91
C LEU A 244 -5.20 -6.80 -11.47
N GLN A 245 -6.36 -6.43 -10.91
CA GLN A 245 -6.60 -5.09 -10.38
C GLN A 245 -5.67 -4.78 -9.21
N ARG A 246 -5.43 -5.74 -8.30
CA ARG A 246 -4.45 -5.60 -7.20
C ARG A 246 -3.05 -5.32 -7.72
N LEU A 247 -2.62 -6.05 -8.76
CA LEU A 247 -1.33 -5.84 -9.41
C LEU A 247 -1.25 -4.44 -10.05
N LEU A 248 -2.30 -4.03 -10.79
CA LEU A 248 -2.35 -2.71 -11.43
C LEU A 248 -2.30 -1.56 -10.42
N VAL A 249 -3.05 -1.67 -9.32
CA VAL A 249 -3.03 -0.67 -8.23
C VAL A 249 -1.64 -0.59 -7.60
N THR A 250 -1.01 -1.74 -7.33
CA THR A 250 0.35 -1.80 -6.78
C THR A 250 1.35 -1.13 -7.72
N PHE A 251 1.29 -1.47 -9.01
CA PHE A 251 2.19 -0.92 -10.01
C PHE A 251 1.98 0.58 -10.19
N ALA A 252 0.72 1.04 -10.28
CA ALA A 252 0.40 2.46 -10.38
C ALA A 252 0.90 3.27 -9.18
N LEU A 253 0.73 2.75 -7.96
CA LEU A 253 1.22 3.38 -6.74
C LEU A 253 2.75 3.47 -6.73
N CYS A 254 3.44 2.39 -7.10
CA CYS A 254 4.90 2.35 -7.19
C CYS A 254 5.43 3.35 -8.23
N LEU A 255 4.82 3.41 -9.42
CA LEU A 255 5.18 4.38 -10.47
C LEU A 255 4.94 5.82 -10.00
N TRP A 256 3.81 6.07 -9.35
CA TRP A 256 3.47 7.39 -8.82
C TRP A 256 4.50 7.86 -7.78
N VAL A 257 4.82 7.00 -6.80
CA VAL A 257 5.82 7.30 -5.78
C VAL A 257 7.21 7.51 -6.39
N ALA A 258 7.62 6.64 -7.31
CA ALA A 258 8.89 6.78 -8.03
C ALA A 258 8.96 8.10 -8.81
N TRP A 259 7.89 8.45 -9.52
CA TRP A 259 7.80 9.70 -10.27
C TRP A 259 7.92 10.93 -9.35
N LEU A 260 7.23 10.92 -8.21
CA LEU A 260 7.32 12.01 -7.22
C LEU A 260 8.75 12.20 -6.71
N VAL A 261 9.42 11.12 -6.32
CA VAL A 261 10.80 11.19 -5.79
C VAL A 261 11.80 11.62 -6.85
N LEU A 262 11.67 11.12 -8.07
CA LEU A 262 12.56 11.49 -9.19
C LEU A 262 12.32 12.92 -9.67
N ARG A 263 11.09 13.43 -9.60
CA ARG A 263 10.74 14.80 -10.02
C ARG A 263 11.20 15.85 -9.03
N TRP A 264 11.15 15.53 -7.72
CA TRP A 264 11.62 16.38 -6.62
C TRP A 264 12.70 15.63 -5.85
N THR A 265 13.96 15.81 -6.27
CA THR A 265 15.12 15.09 -5.69
C THR A 265 15.46 15.51 -4.26
N ASP A 266 14.82 16.53 -3.72
CA ASP A 266 14.98 17.02 -2.36
C ASP A 266 14.09 16.24 -1.37
N TRP A 267 14.22 16.56 -0.07
CA TRP A 267 13.36 16.07 1.00
C TRP A 267 11.85 16.21 0.71
N LYS A 268 11.47 17.17 -0.17
CA LYS A 268 10.09 17.37 -0.63
C LYS A 268 9.53 16.15 -1.38
N GLY A 269 10.36 15.53 -2.23
CA GLY A 269 9.96 14.31 -2.93
C GLY A 269 9.68 13.15 -1.98
N LEU A 270 10.49 13.02 -0.94
CA LEU A 270 10.29 11.99 0.09
C LEU A 270 9.03 12.26 0.91
N LEU A 271 8.78 13.50 1.31
CA LEU A 271 7.54 13.87 2.01
C LEU A 271 6.29 13.66 1.15
N LEU A 272 6.33 14.04 -0.13
CA LEU A 272 5.22 13.83 -1.05
C LEU A 272 4.98 12.33 -1.30
N GLY A 273 6.03 11.53 -1.41
CA GLY A 273 5.93 10.08 -1.51
C GLY A 273 5.30 9.46 -0.26
N ALA A 274 5.77 9.82 0.92
CA ALA A 274 5.19 9.37 2.19
C ALA A 274 3.74 9.86 2.37
N GLY A 275 3.45 11.10 2.00
CA GLY A 275 2.10 11.66 2.00
C GLY A 275 1.14 10.90 1.07
N SER A 276 1.64 10.47 -0.10
CA SER A 276 0.86 9.64 -1.03
C SER A 276 0.52 8.26 -0.44
N LEU A 277 1.43 7.66 0.32
CA LEU A 277 1.15 6.40 1.02
C LEU A 277 0.09 6.58 2.10
N LEU A 278 0.18 7.65 2.88
CA LEU A 278 -0.82 7.98 3.88
C LEU A 278 -2.19 8.23 3.23
N LEU A 279 -2.23 8.97 2.12
CA LEU A 279 -3.44 9.21 1.35
C LEU A 279 -4.03 7.90 0.81
N TYR A 280 -3.21 6.98 0.32
CA TYR A 280 -3.66 5.66 -0.11
C TYR A 280 -4.29 4.85 1.03
N LEU A 281 -3.66 4.86 2.22
CA LEU A 281 -4.20 4.18 3.41
C LEU A 281 -5.54 4.79 3.86
N THR A 282 -5.62 6.11 3.93
CA THR A 282 -6.87 6.81 4.30
C THR A 282 -7.96 6.59 3.26
N PHE A 283 -7.62 6.65 1.97
CA PHE A 283 -8.57 6.35 0.89
C PHE A 283 -9.09 4.91 0.98
N GLY A 284 -8.21 3.94 1.28
CA GLY A 284 -8.62 2.56 1.45
C GLY A 284 -9.55 2.35 2.64
N LEU A 285 -9.31 3.04 3.76
CA LEU A 285 -10.20 2.99 4.92
C LEU A 285 -11.57 3.61 4.60
N VAL A 286 -11.57 4.76 3.95
CA VAL A 286 -12.82 5.42 3.52
C VAL A 286 -13.55 4.55 2.50
N SER A 287 -12.86 3.97 1.53
CA SER A 287 -13.47 3.07 0.53
C SER A 287 -14.12 1.84 1.18
N LEU A 288 -13.50 1.29 2.22
CA LEU A 288 -14.08 0.17 2.98
C LEU A 288 -15.36 0.60 3.71
N THR A 289 -15.35 1.76 4.36
CA THR A 289 -16.48 2.21 5.18
C THR A 289 -17.66 2.76 4.38
N THR A 290 -17.42 3.35 3.20
CA THR A 290 -18.46 3.99 2.39
C THR A 290 -18.93 3.17 1.21
N ALA A 291 -18.03 2.46 0.56
CA ALA A 291 -18.31 1.72 -0.67
C ALA A 291 -18.12 0.20 -0.52
N HIS A 292 -17.73 -0.28 0.67
CA HIS A 292 -17.47 -1.70 1.00
C HIS A 292 -16.42 -2.35 0.06
N TRP A 293 -15.46 -1.55 -0.45
CA TRP A 293 -14.33 -2.04 -1.24
C TRP A 293 -13.11 -2.26 -0.36
N VAL A 294 -12.59 -3.48 -0.37
CA VAL A 294 -11.33 -3.83 0.29
C VAL A 294 -10.17 -3.61 -0.66
N LEU A 295 -9.40 -2.56 -0.40
CA LEU A 295 -8.15 -2.33 -1.10
C LEU A 295 -7.02 -3.15 -0.46
N PRO A 296 -6.08 -3.67 -1.24
CA PRO A 296 -4.91 -4.34 -0.69
C PRO A 296 -3.99 -3.30 -0.05
N PHE A 297 -3.59 -3.50 1.22
CA PHE A 297 -2.69 -2.58 1.91
C PHE A 297 -1.25 -3.09 1.95
N VAL A 298 -1.06 -4.35 2.37
CA VAL A 298 0.27 -4.86 2.70
C VAL A 298 1.19 -4.82 1.47
N ILE A 299 0.81 -5.48 0.38
CA ILE A 299 1.66 -5.59 -0.81
C ILE A 299 1.91 -4.23 -1.48
N PRO A 300 0.90 -3.38 -1.77
CA PRO A 300 1.15 -2.08 -2.39
C PRO A 300 1.99 -1.14 -1.53
N VAL A 301 1.74 -1.11 -0.22
CA VAL A 301 2.46 -0.23 0.70
C VAL A 301 3.91 -0.68 0.86
N THR A 302 4.17 -1.97 1.09
CA THR A 302 5.54 -2.49 1.21
C THR A 302 6.33 -2.31 -0.10
N ALA A 303 5.72 -2.59 -1.24
CA ALA A 303 6.33 -2.36 -2.55
C ALA A 303 6.63 -0.86 -2.78
N ALA A 304 5.69 0.03 -2.49
CA ALA A 304 5.87 1.46 -2.67
C ALA A 304 6.90 2.05 -1.68
N VAL A 305 6.96 1.56 -0.43
CA VAL A 305 8.02 1.93 0.52
C VAL A 305 9.39 1.48 0.01
N THR A 306 9.49 0.25 -0.50
CA THR A 306 10.73 -0.25 -1.10
C THR A 306 11.18 0.62 -2.28
N VAL A 307 10.24 0.99 -3.16
CA VAL A 307 10.50 1.90 -4.30
C VAL A 307 10.89 3.28 -3.79
N LEU A 308 10.23 3.82 -2.77
CA LEU A 308 10.56 5.11 -2.16
C LEU A 308 12.02 5.13 -1.66
N VAL A 309 12.42 4.10 -0.91
CA VAL A 309 13.79 3.97 -0.39
C VAL A 309 14.79 3.78 -1.54
N ALA A 310 14.51 2.88 -2.47
CA ALA A 310 15.40 2.59 -3.59
C ALA A 310 15.62 3.82 -4.49
N THR A 311 14.55 4.54 -4.84
CA THR A 311 14.65 5.76 -5.67
C THR A 311 15.32 6.90 -4.94
N SER A 312 15.12 7.03 -3.63
CA SER A 312 15.83 8.03 -2.79
C SER A 312 17.33 7.74 -2.76
N LEU A 313 17.75 6.50 -2.51
CA LEU A 313 19.14 6.08 -2.54
C LEU A 313 19.78 6.29 -3.93
N LEU A 314 19.07 5.90 -4.98
CA LEU A 314 19.53 6.12 -6.36
C LEU A 314 19.74 7.61 -6.64
N GLY A 315 18.79 8.46 -6.20
CA GLY A 315 18.89 9.90 -6.33
C GLY A 315 20.13 10.45 -5.64
N GLN A 316 20.46 9.99 -4.43
CA GLN A 316 21.68 10.36 -3.72
C GLN A 316 22.94 9.91 -4.46
N VAL A 317 22.99 8.67 -4.93
CA VAL A 317 24.13 8.17 -5.71
C VAL A 317 24.34 8.97 -7.01
N VAL A 318 23.27 9.30 -7.70
CA VAL A 318 23.36 10.13 -8.93
C VAL A 318 23.82 11.54 -8.60
N ALA A 319 23.32 12.13 -7.52
CA ALA A 319 23.73 13.46 -7.07
C ALA A 319 25.22 13.49 -6.67
N THR A 320 25.71 12.50 -5.91
CA THR A 320 27.12 12.41 -5.54
C THR A 320 28.04 12.19 -6.74
N ARG A 321 27.61 11.37 -7.72
CA ARG A 321 28.36 11.21 -8.98
C ARG A 321 28.44 12.51 -9.79
N ARG A 322 27.34 13.26 -9.89
CA ARG A 322 27.34 14.56 -10.58
C ARG A 322 28.27 15.56 -9.89
N LEU A 323 28.28 15.59 -8.57
CA LEU A 323 29.22 16.45 -7.81
C LEU A 323 30.67 16.06 -8.09
N ALA A 324 30.99 14.76 -8.07
CA ALA A 324 32.35 14.29 -8.37
C ALA A 324 32.80 14.65 -9.81
N LEU A 325 31.89 14.54 -10.79
CA LEU A 325 32.20 14.98 -12.16
C LEU A 325 32.43 16.48 -12.25
N LEU A 326 31.59 17.29 -11.58
CA LEU A 326 31.79 18.75 -11.53
C LEU A 326 33.11 19.13 -10.84
N GLU A 327 33.51 18.42 -9.80
CA GLU A 327 34.80 18.61 -9.15
C GLU A 327 35.97 18.28 -10.08
N GLN A 328 35.87 17.21 -10.89
CA GLN A 328 36.87 16.85 -11.90
C GLN A 328 36.97 17.92 -13.00
N ASP A 329 35.83 18.38 -13.52
CA ASP A 329 35.79 19.46 -14.52
C ASP A 329 36.43 20.75 -13.98
N MET A 330 36.13 21.11 -12.71
CA MET A 330 36.75 22.26 -12.05
C MET A 330 38.28 22.12 -11.93
N LEU A 331 38.76 20.93 -11.52
CA LEU A 331 40.20 20.69 -11.40
C LEU A 331 40.87 20.78 -12.78
N GLN A 332 40.26 20.26 -13.82
CA GLN A 332 40.78 20.33 -15.18
C GLN A 332 40.84 21.78 -15.71
N VAL A 333 39.80 22.58 -15.44
CA VAL A 333 39.80 24.01 -15.76
C VAL A 333 40.87 24.75 -15.01
N GLN A 334 41.10 24.45 -13.69
CA GLN A 334 42.17 25.04 -12.91
C GLN A 334 43.56 24.70 -13.45
N GLN A 335 43.79 23.43 -13.85
CA GLN A 335 45.06 23.01 -14.45
C GLN A 335 45.34 23.75 -15.77
N ASN A 336 44.28 23.81 -16.63
CA ASN A 336 44.40 24.54 -17.90
C ASN A 336 44.72 26.04 -17.65
N LEU A 337 44.09 26.67 -16.67
CA LEU A 337 44.34 28.05 -16.29
C LEU A 337 45.76 28.25 -15.76
N GLY A 338 46.27 27.30 -14.99
CA GLY A 338 47.68 27.28 -14.54
C GLY A 338 48.67 27.22 -15.72
N ALA A 339 48.44 26.29 -16.65
CA ALA A 339 49.28 26.14 -17.83
C ALA A 339 49.28 27.41 -18.74
N VAL A 340 48.10 28.04 -18.90
CA VAL A 340 47.99 29.30 -19.68
C VAL A 340 48.71 30.41 -18.95
N ARG A 341 48.64 30.47 -17.65
CA ARG A 341 49.35 31.49 -16.82
C ARG A 341 50.87 31.35 -16.91
N GLU A 342 51.40 30.13 -16.82
CA GLU A 342 52.83 29.85 -17.04
C GLU A 342 53.28 30.22 -18.45
N ALA A 343 52.50 29.89 -19.45
CA ALA A 343 52.81 30.26 -20.85
C ALA A 343 52.83 31.80 -21.05
N LEU A 344 51.96 32.50 -20.32
CA LEU A 344 51.91 33.97 -20.36
C LEU A 344 53.16 34.60 -19.72
N ILE A 345 53.57 34.09 -18.53
CA ILE A 345 54.83 34.54 -17.86
C ILE A 345 56.03 34.29 -18.74
N PHE A 346 56.10 33.08 -19.38
CA PHE A 346 57.21 32.80 -20.30
C PHE A 346 57.26 33.74 -21.47
N ARG A 347 56.10 34.17 -22.01
CA ARG A 347 56.05 35.16 -23.10
C ARG A 347 56.37 36.56 -22.67
N GLU A 348 55.95 36.98 -21.47
CA GLU A 348 56.34 38.28 -20.90
C GLU A 348 57.86 38.39 -20.76
N THR A 349 58.51 37.34 -20.23
CA THR A 349 59.97 37.33 -20.14
C THR A 349 60.67 37.32 -21.51
N ALA A 350 60.09 36.66 -22.51
CA ALA A 350 60.61 36.68 -23.86
C ALA A 350 60.46 38.04 -24.55
N VAL A 351 59.36 38.78 -24.30
CA VAL A 351 59.16 40.15 -24.77
C VAL A 351 60.20 41.09 -24.13
N GLU A 352 60.37 40.97 -22.79
CA GLU A 352 61.31 41.76 -22.03
C GLU A 352 62.77 41.56 -22.53
N SER A 353 63.17 40.31 -22.83
CA SER A 353 64.49 40.01 -23.42
C SER A 353 64.66 40.58 -24.82
N LEU A 354 63.61 40.57 -25.65
CA LEU A 354 63.64 41.17 -26.98
C LEU A 354 63.71 42.72 -26.93
N GLU A 355 63.07 43.33 -25.91
CA GLU A 355 63.18 44.77 -25.71
C GLU A 355 64.60 45.18 -25.26
N GLU A 356 65.24 44.40 -24.34
CA GLU A 356 66.65 44.59 -23.98
C GLU A 356 67.61 44.46 -25.16
N ASP A 357 67.35 43.39 -26.02
CA ASP A 357 68.16 43.23 -27.21
C ASP A 357 67.96 44.36 -28.22
N LEU A 358 66.74 44.89 -28.32
CA LEU A 358 66.47 46.05 -29.17
C LEU A 358 67.14 47.37 -28.65
N GLU A 359 67.13 47.58 -27.29
CA GLU A 359 67.86 48.69 -26.66
C GLU A 359 69.38 48.58 -26.85
N SER A 360 69.92 47.35 -26.66
CA SER A 360 71.33 47.08 -26.88
C SER A 360 71.74 47.30 -28.35
N ALA A 361 70.89 46.88 -29.32
CA ALA A 361 71.10 47.17 -30.73
C ALA A 361 71.05 48.66 -31.07
N ARG A 362 70.12 49.44 -30.44
CA ARG A 362 70.03 50.88 -30.60
C ARG A 362 71.25 51.59 -29.98
N ALA A 363 71.77 51.17 -28.81
CA ALA A 363 72.97 51.71 -28.20
C ALA A 363 74.20 51.41 -29.06
N GLY A 364 74.30 50.25 -29.74
CA GLY A 364 75.34 49.90 -30.66
C GLY A 364 75.34 50.73 -31.98
N MET A 365 74.19 51.26 -32.38
CA MET A 365 74.06 52.15 -33.56
C MET A 365 74.65 53.56 -33.37
N SER A 366 74.87 54.01 -32.20
CA SER A 366 75.42 55.32 -31.92
C SER A 366 76.97 55.47 -32.27
N HIS A 367 77.62 54.32 -32.60
CA HIS A 367 79.05 54.28 -32.76
C HIS A 367 79.59 53.97 -34.20
N SER A 368 78.80 53.81 -35.22
CA SER A 368 79.37 53.71 -36.61
C SER A 368 78.34 53.97 -37.76
N ALA A 369 78.58 55.01 -38.52
CA ALA A 369 77.78 55.49 -39.66
C ALA A 369 77.80 54.54 -40.89
N SER A 370 78.52 53.40 -40.86
CA SER A 370 78.59 52.41 -41.94
C SER A 370 77.75 51.11 -41.71
N ARG A 371 77.14 51.01 -40.58
CA ARG A 371 76.25 49.89 -40.18
C ARG A 371 74.75 50.25 -40.17
N GLU A 372 74.40 51.48 -40.53
CA GLU A 372 73.01 51.95 -40.39
C GLU A 372 71.98 51.17 -41.23
N ALA A 373 72.39 50.66 -42.44
CA ALA A 373 71.44 49.91 -43.31
C ALA A 373 71.16 48.50 -42.86
N GLU A 374 72.12 47.87 -42.10
CA GLU A 374 71.97 46.50 -41.60
C GLU A 374 71.25 46.47 -40.22
N SER A 375 71.59 47.49 -39.40
CA SER A 375 71.00 47.64 -38.07
C SER A 375 69.51 48.11 -38.10
N THR A 376 69.15 48.94 -39.09
CA THR A 376 67.75 49.34 -39.31
C THR A 376 66.91 48.16 -39.78
N ARG A 377 67.43 47.21 -40.59
CA ARG A 377 66.71 45.96 -40.90
C ARG A 377 66.55 45.07 -39.69
N LEU A 378 67.57 44.91 -38.87
CA LEU A 378 67.51 44.11 -37.66
C LEU A 378 66.55 44.69 -36.62
N ALA A 379 66.57 46.02 -36.44
CA ALA A 379 65.63 46.73 -35.56
C ALA A 379 64.18 46.61 -36.05
N ALA A 380 63.92 46.67 -37.32
CA ALA A 380 62.60 46.49 -37.92
C ALA A 380 62.11 45.01 -37.74
N ASP A 381 62.97 44.00 -37.85
CA ASP A 381 62.64 42.61 -37.68
C ASP A 381 62.35 42.33 -36.19
N LEU A 382 63.15 42.91 -35.26
CA LEU A 382 62.89 42.80 -33.82
C LEU A 382 61.60 43.51 -33.42
N GLN A 383 61.27 44.67 -33.96
CA GLN A 383 60.00 45.34 -33.70
C GLN A 383 58.79 44.51 -34.22
N LEU A 384 58.93 43.85 -35.34
CA LEU A 384 57.87 42.97 -35.88
C LEU A 384 57.65 41.74 -34.99
N LYS A 385 58.73 41.15 -34.45
CA LYS A 385 58.67 40.06 -33.48
C LYS A 385 58.06 40.45 -32.14
N ILE A 386 58.36 41.66 -31.66
CA ILE A 386 57.71 42.20 -30.44
C ILE A 386 56.25 42.43 -30.64
N ALA A 387 55.84 43.00 -31.78
CA ALA A 387 54.41 43.18 -32.06
C ALA A 387 53.64 41.87 -32.20
N ASP A 388 54.27 40.84 -32.78
CA ASP A 388 53.67 39.51 -32.89
C ASP A 388 53.57 38.83 -31.50
N ALA A 389 54.60 38.95 -30.67
CA ALA A 389 54.60 38.46 -29.27
C ALA A 389 53.51 39.13 -28.41
N GLN A 390 53.36 40.47 -28.56
CA GLN A 390 52.31 41.24 -27.84
C GLN A 390 50.89 40.82 -28.28
N ALA A 391 50.68 40.63 -29.61
CA ALA A 391 49.39 40.16 -30.12
C ALA A 391 49.03 38.76 -29.59
N GLN A 392 50.02 37.87 -29.48
CA GLN A 392 49.82 36.55 -28.89
C GLN A 392 49.56 36.59 -27.38
N GLU A 393 50.21 37.54 -26.65
CA GLU A 393 49.94 37.79 -25.23
C GLU A 393 48.48 38.22 -24.99
N GLU A 394 47.97 39.17 -25.76
CA GLU A 394 46.59 39.64 -25.69
C GLU A 394 45.59 38.50 -25.94
N ALA A 395 45.84 37.66 -26.97
CA ALA A 395 45.02 36.50 -27.26
C ALA A 395 45.02 35.48 -26.12
N THR A 396 46.20 35.35 -25.45
CA THR A 396 46.33 34.45 -24.31
C THR A 396 45.60 35.01 -23.06
N ARG A 397 45.66 36.31 -22.84
CA ARG A 397 44.91 37.01 -21.77
C ARG A 397 43.39 36.90 -21.98
N GLN A 398 42.92 37.01 -23.21
CA GLN A 398 41.50 36.82 -23.53
C GLN A 398 41.03 35.40 -23.21
N ARG A 399 41.84 34.36 -23.53
CA ARG A 399 41.54 32.95 -23.19
C ARG A 399 41.52 32.73 -21.67
N MET A 400 42.44 33.36 -20.96
CA MET A 400 42.47 33.28 -19.49
C MET A 400 41.21 33.88 -18.84
N ASN A 401 40.79 35.05 -19.30
CA ASN A 401 39.56 35.69 -18.83
C ASN A 401 38.30 34.84 -19.13
N GLU A 402 38.27 34.17 -20.28
CA GLU A 402 37.18 33.28 -20.63
C GLU A 402 37.16 32.03 -19.72
N LEU A 403 38.32 31.42 -19.45
CA LEU A 403 38.44 30.28 -18.51
C LEU A 403 38.07 30.69 -17.09
N GLU A 404 38.43 31.89 -16.66
CA GLU A 404 38.04 32.42 -15.35
C GLU A 404 36.52 32.60 -15.22
N ARG A 405 35.87 33.10 -16.28
CA ARG A 405 34.38 33.16 -16.34
C ARG A 405 33.75 31.80 -16.26
N GLN A 406 34.28 30.81 -16.99
CA GLN A 406 33.78 29.41 -16.94
C GLN A 406 33.96 28.83 -15.53
N LEU A 407 35.10 29.08 -14.88
CA LEU A 407 35.36 28.63 -13.52
C LEU A 407 34.40 29.28 -12.50
N GLN A 408 34.12 30.56 -12.67
CA GLN A 408 33.13 31.25 -11.82
C GLN A 408 31.71 30.70 -12.01
N SER A 409 31.32 30.40 -13.27
CA SER A 409 30.02 29.83 -13.55
C SER A 409 29.87 28.41 -12.97
N LEU A 410 30.90 27.58 -13.03
CA LEU A 410 30.94 26.25 -12.43
C LEU A 410 30.91 26.33 -10.89
N ARG A 411 31.63 27.27 -10.29
CA ARG A 411 31.58 27.53 -8.84
C ARG A 411 30.17 27.95 -8.40
N ALA A 412 29.52 28.84 -9.15
CA ALA A 412 28.17 29.28 -8.83
C ALA A 412 27.15 28.12 -8.93
N ALA A 413 27.30 27.21 -9.92
CA ALA A 413 26.48 26.03 -10.07
C ALA A 413 26.69 25.02 -8.91
N THR A 414 27.93 24.88 -8.44
CA THR A 414 28.27 23.96 -7.31
C THR A 414 27.74 24.47 -5.97
N ILE A 415 27.80 25.82 -5.75
CA ILE A 415 27.31 26.44 -4.51
C ILE A 415 25.77 26.38 -4.43
N SER A 416 25.08 26.44 -5.58
CA SER A 416 23.59 26.38 -5.61
C SER A 416 23.02 24.98 -5.44
N SER A 417 23.84 23.93 -5.49
CA SER A 417 23.35 22.54 -5.58
C SER A 417 23.34 21.75 -4.27
N VAL A 418 23.84 22.32 -3.15
CA VAL A 418 23.86 21.60 -1.85
C VAL A 418 23.23 22.45 -0.77
N PRO A 419 21.92 22.37 -0.55
CA PRO A 419 21.33 22.95 0.65
C PRO A 419 21.81 22.17 1.87
N LEU A 420 22.32 22.86 2.85
CA LEU A 420 22.65 22.33 4.18
C LEU A 420 21.34 21.81 4.82
N GLY A 421 21.33 20.56 5.27
CA GLY A 421 20.21 20.03 6.07
C GLY A 421 20.08 20.81 7.38
N ASN A 422 18.86 20.99 7.86
CA ASN A 422 18.57 21.77 9.08
C ASN A 422 19.39 21.33 10.31
N VAL A 423 19.69 20.04 10.43
CA VAL A 423 20.49 19.49 11.55
C VAL A 423 21.98 19.87 11.41
N GLU A 424 22.47 19.92 10.19
CA GLU A 424 23.86 20.30 9.89
C GLU A 424 24.09 21.80 10.05
N GLN A 425 23.09 22.61 9.74
CA GLN A 425 23.12 24.05 10.00
C GLN A 425 23.20 24.38 11.49
N GLU A 426 22.43 23.66 12.30
CA GLU A 426 22.41 23.88 13.75
C GLU A 426 23.72 23.45 14.43
N THR A 427 24.33 22.37 13.98
CA THR A 427 25.63 21.93 14.47
C THR A 427 26.75 22.87 14.07
N LEU A 428 26.78 23.31 12.81
CA LEU A 428 27.74 24.28 12.31
C LEU A 428 27.57 25.65 12.99
N ARG A 429 26.35 26.05 13.30
CA ARG A 429 26.08 27.30 14.04
C ARG A 429 26.69 27.26 15.44
N ARG A 430 26.52 26.19 16.20
CA ARG A 430 27.09 26.00 17.52
C ARG A 430 28.62 26.00 17.49
N GLU A 431 29.19 25.37 16.47
CA GLU A 431 30.63 25.35 16.28
C GLU A 431 31.19 26.76 15.90
N CYS A 432 30.46 27.53 15.09
CA CYS A 432 30.78 28.94 14.80
C CYS A 432 30.77 29.82 16.08
N GLU A 433 29.75 29.63 16.91
CA GLU A 433 29.61 30.36 18.19
C GLU A 433 30.76 30.03 19.16
N GLN A 434 31.28 28.80 19.19
CA GLN A 434 32.45 28.42 19.99
C GLN A 434 33.74 29.11 19.55
N VAL A 435 33.86 29.51 18.30
CA VAL A 435 35.02 30.23 17.74
C VAL A 435 34.78 31.74 17.76
N GLY A 436 33.68 32.20 18.34
CA GLY A 436 33.33 33.62 18.49
C GLY A 436 32.62 34.24 17.30
N ILE A 437 32.15 33.45 16.35
CA ILE A 437 31.41 33.93 15.17
C ILE A 437 29.91 33.68 15.39
N VAL A 438 29.17 34.72 15.71
CA VAL A 438 27.69 34.64 15.88
C VAL A 438 27.03 35.01 14.57
N THR A 439 26.47 33.98 13.89
CA THR A 439 25.82 34.18 12.59
C THR A 439 24.61 33.26 12.40
N GLY A 440 23.59 33.76 11.73
CA GLY A 440 22.46 32.98 11.26
C GLY A 440 22.40 32.83 9.72
N ALA A 441 23.37 33.45 9.02
CA ALA A 441 23.39 33.47 7.58
C ALA A 441 23.93 32.13 7.01
N ALA A 442 23.15 31.46 6.20
CA ALA A 442 23.49 30.15 5.59
C ALA A 442 24.80 30.23 4.79
N THR A 443 25.10 31.37 4.17
CA THR A 443 26.34 31.63 3.42
C THR A 443 27.60 31.58 4.30
N ILE A 444 27.53 32.13 5.50
CA ILE A 444 28.66 32.12 6.44
C ILE A 444 28.86 30.73 7.03
N LEU A 445 27.76 29.99 7.29
CA LEU A 445 27.82 28.60 7.76
C LEU A 445 28.43 27.67 6.71
N THR A 446 28.09 27.85 5.45
CA THR A 446 28.72 27.10 4.34
C THR A 446 30.21 27.43 4.21
N MET A 447 30.57 28.70 4.29
CA MET A 447 31.96 29.12 4.25
C MET A 447 32.77 28.55 5.45
N PHE A 448 32.18 28.52 6.64
CA PHE A 448 32.82 27.93 7.83
C PHE A 448 33.04 26.44 7.69
N ARG A 449 32.05 25.71 7.12
CA ARG A 449 32.19 24.31 6.79
C ARG A 449 33.35 24.06 5.83
N ASP A 450 33.47 24.88 4.80
CA ASP A 450 34.49 24.72 3.75
C ASP A 450 35.88 25.10 4.31
N LEU A 451 35.97 26.10 5.17
CA LEU A 451 37.19 26.41 5.93
C LEU A 451 37.63 25.26 6.84
N LYS A 452 36.67 24.61 7.53
CA LYS A 452 36.95 23.46 8.39
C LYS A 452 37.45 22.25 7.59
N LYS A 453 36.94 22.05 6.38
CA LYS A 453 37.47 21.04 5.44
C LYS A 453 38.88 21.39 4.98
N GLY A 454 39.10 22.65 4.62
CA GLY A 454 40.43 23.15 4.21
C GLY A 454 41.46 23.06 5.33
N ALA A 455 41.10 23.32 6.57
CA ALA A 455 41.98 23.25 7.73
C ALA A 455 42.50 21.83 8.05
N ARG A 456 41.86 20.81 7.52
CA ARG A 456 42.31 19.41 7.63
C ARG A 456 43.19 18.95 6.46
N SER A 457 43.51 19.85 5.54
CA SER A 457 44.33 19.57 4.35
C SER A 457 45.51 20.56 4.30
N THR A 458 46.53 20.23 3.55
CA THR A 458 47.71 21.11 3.33
C THR A 458 47.47 22.19 2.25
N VAL A 459 46.19 22.44 1.91
CA VAL A 459 45.82 23.40 0.86
C VAL A 459 45.77 24.83 1.41
N THR A 460 46.34 25.75 0.68
CA THR A 460 46.30 27.20 1.01
C THR A 460 44.88 27.71 0.79
N VAL A 461 44.29 28.31 1.81
CA VAL A 461 42.96 28.93 1.75
C VAL A 461 43.13 30.45 1.57
N LEU A 462 42.56 30.99 0.52
CA LEU A 462 42.48 32.41 0.27
C LEU A 462 41.10 32.94 0.64
N ILE A 463 41.02 33.82 1.62
CA ILE A 463 39.77 34.50 1.99
C ILE A 463 39.81 35.90 1.40
N THR A 464 38.83 36.21 0.56
CA THR A 464 38.68 37.52 -0.07
C THR A 464 37.38 38.16 0.41
N GLY A 465 37.41 39.43 0.72
CA GLY A 465 36.24 40.21 1.11
C GLY A 465 36.36 41.65 0.63
N GLU A 466 35.30 42.40 0.72
CA GLU A 466 35.30 43.82 0.40
C GLU A 466 36.13 44.60 1.44
N PRO A 467 36.79 45.73 1.04
CA PRO A 467 37.54 46.55 1.96
C PRO A 467 36.63 47.03 3.12
N GLY A 468 37.00 46.73 4.36
CA GLY A 468 36.25 47.11 5.56
C GLY A 468 35.42 46.01 6.22
N THR A 469 35.45 44.77 5.71
CA THR A 469 34.74 43.63 6.30
C THR A 469 35.46 42.93 7.44
N GLY A 470 36.60 43.40 7.86
CA GLY A 470 37.39 42.93 9.00
C GLY A 470 38.43 41.88 8.63
#